data_92da2d16af2bf8926c4a19691716fbf2
#
_entry.id   92da2d16af2bf8926c4a19691716fbf2
#
_cell.length_a   1.000
_cell.length_b   1.000
_cell.length_c   1.000
_cell.angle_alpha   90.00
_cell.angle_beta   90.00
_cell.angle_gamma   90.00
#
_symmetry.space_group_name_H-M   'P 1'
#
loop_
_entity.id
_entity.type
_entity.pdbx_description
1 polymer ?
#
loop_
_entity_poly.entity_id
_entity_poly.type
_entity_poly.pdbx_seq_one_letter_code
_entity_poly.pdbx_strand_id
1 'polypeptide(L)'
;MTRALTKLEFSLYSLLHLKFGGREFSLDSARWYFSRPMLKKLVFKLSEAGWLKTKKRGVYACETPEKAVSGFFEPKAENALKKSNLSYCFTDASAAEIWSDQSYIQRSWEYSPFFIKVFRKDIKKWRAFLKQNGINFFEKEPANVVGEFIRLKPAEKMEIDEHNGFPVEPLHETIKFCEENKDTFEYVLAYIQNKYGKKTTASEEFLLKAREAI
;
A
#
# COMPACT_ATOMS: atom_id res chain seq x y z
N MET A 1 -3.64 12.81 -11.31
CA MET A 1 -4.10 11.58 -10.63
C MET A 1 -2.99 10.56 -10.72
N THR A 2 -2.26 10.31 -9.65
CA THR A 2 -1.22 9.25 -9.63
C THR A 2 -1.94 7.92 -9.45
N ARG A 3 -1.99 7.14 -10.51
CA ARG A 3 -2.55 5.78 -10.49
C ARG A 3 -1.48 4.82 -9.98
N ALA A 4 -1.87 3.79 -9.18
CA ALA A 4 -0.97 2.69 -8.87
C ALA A 4 -0.43 2.05 -10.15
N LEU A 5 0.87 1.88 -10.20
CA LEU A 5 1.50 1.12 -11.27
C LEU A 5 1.44 -0.38 -10.97
N THR A 6 1.33 -1.17 -12.01
CA THR A 6 1.55 -2.61 -11.92
C THR A 6 3.06 -2.91 -12.02
N LYS A 7 3.50 -4.07 -11.52
CA LYS A 7 4.88 -4.54 -11.70
C LYS A 7 5.32 -4.49 -13.16
N LEU A 8 4.40 -4.78 -14.09
CA LEU A 8 4.67 -4.77 -15.53
C LEU A 8 4.90 -3.35 -16.06
N GLU A 9 4.11 -2.37 -15.62
CA GLU A 9 4.27 -0.96 -15.97
C GLU A 9 5.60 -0.42 -15.42
N PHE A 10 5.94 -0.76 -14.17
CA PHE A 10 7.22 -0.39 -13.56
C PHE A 10 8.41 -1.02 -14.32
N SER A 11 8.32 -2.31 -14.66
CA SER A 11 9.36 -2.99 -15.45
C SER A 11 9.55 -2.35 -16.81
N LEU A 12 8.47 -1.98 -17.50
CA LEU A 12 8.57 -1.28 -18.78
C LEU A 12 9.25 0.08 -18.62
N TYR A 13 8.86 0.89 -17.62
CA TYR A 13 9.52 2.16 -17.35
C TYR A 13 11.04 1.98 -17.12
N SER A 14 11.41 1.01 -16.28
CA SER A 14 12.82 0.72 -15.97
C SER A 14 13.61 0.36 -17.23
N LEU A 15 13.05 -0.50 -18.10
CA LEU A 15 13.67 -0.86 -19.37
C LEU A 15 13.83 0.34 -20.31
N LEU A 16 12.79 1.17 -20.42
CA LEU A 16 12.82 2.38 -21.25
C LEU A 16 13.83 3.39 -20.73
N HIS A 17 13.87 3.59 -19.41
CA HIS A 17 14.83 4.50 -18.78
C HIS A 17 16.28 4.03 -18.94
N LEU A 18 16.54 2.74 -18.72
CA LEU A 18 17.89 2.14 -18.96
C LEU A 18 18.34 2.30 -20.40
N LYS A 19 17.42 2.15 -21.37
CA LYS A 19 17.76 2.22 -22.80
C LYS A 19 17.87 3.64 -23.33
N PHE A 20 16.99 4.52 -22.92
CA PHE A 20 16.86 5.86 -23.52
C PHE A 20 17.22 6.98 -22.54
N GLY A 21 17.19 6.75 -21.23
CA GLY A 21 17.29 7.81 -20.22
C GLY A 21 16.18 8.87 -20.43
N GLY A 22 16.54 10.12 -20.42
CA GLY A 22 15.63 11.25 -20.72
C GLY A 22 15.50 11.56 -22.22
N ARG A 23 16.14 10.78 -23.11
CA ARG A 23 16.08 11.00 -24.57
C ARG A 23 14.72 10.60 -25.12
N GLU A 24 14.35 11.21 -26.24
CA GLU A 24 13.12 10.88 -26.94
C GLU A 24 13.19 9.48 -27.57
N PHE A 25 12.09 8.74 -27.55
CA PHE A 25 11.93 7.44 -28.19
C PHE A 25 10.55 7.27 -28.82
N SER A 26 10.45 6.41 -29.83
CA SER A 26 9.17 5.99 -30.41
C SER A 26 8.75 4.60 -29.90
N LEU A 27 7.46 4.25 -30.08
CA LEU A 27 6.97 2.91 -29.74
C LEU A 27 7.72 1.80 -30.53
N ASP A 28 8.12 2.08 -31.76
CA ASP A 28 8.82 1.10 -32.57
C ASP A 28 10.22 0.79 -32.03
N SER A 29 10.85 1.74 -31.32
CA SER A 29 12.15 1.52 -30.67
C SER A 29 12.07 0.58 -29.46
N ALA A 30 10.87 0.36 -28.90
CA ALA A 30 10.64 -0.48 -27.72
C ALA A 30 9.90 -1.80 -28.04
N ARG A 31 9.54 -2.04 -29.32
CA ARG A 31 8.72 -3.20 -29.76
C ARG A 31 9.33 -4.58 -29.46
N TRP A 32 10.60 -4.66 -29.22
CA TRP A 32 11.28 -5.92 -28.93
C TRP A 32 10.93 -6.57 -27.60
N TYR A 33 10.33 -5.80 -26.67
CA TYR A 33 9.99 -6.28 -25.33
C TYR A 33 8.53 -6.70 -25.21
N PHE A 34 7.63 -6.09 -26.01
CA PHE A 34 6.19 -6.28 -25.93
C PHE A 34 5.53 -6.19 -27.30
N SER A 35 4.41 -6.88 -27.45
CA SER A 35 3.58 -6.70 -28.66
C SER A 35 3.12 -5.22 -28.77
N ARG A 36 2.94 -4.75 -29.99
CA ARG A 36 2.57 -3.35 -30.25
C ARG A 36 1.28 -2.89 -29.53
N PRO A 37 0.20 -3.71 -29.48
CA PRO A 37 -1.00 -3.35 -28.73
C PRO A 37 -0.73 -3.22 -27.22
N MET A 38 0.04 -4.14 -26.65
CA MET A 38 0.39 -4.12 -25.23
C MET A 38 1.27 -2.93 -24.91
N LEU A 39 2.28 -2.65 -25.73
CA LEU A 39 3.17 -1.50 -25.55
C LEU A 39 2.38 -0.17 -25.59
N LYS A 40 1.45 -0.01 -26.53
CA LYS A 40 0.57 1.17 -26.56
C LYS A 40 -0.21 1.36 -25.28
N LYS A 41 -0.82 0.27 -24.77
CA LYS A 41 -1.58 0.27 -23.52
C LYS A 41 -0.71 0.66 -22.31
N LEU A 42 0.48 0.07 -22.20
CA LEU A 42 1.40 0.34 -21.08
C LEU A 42 1.97 1.76 -21.13
N VAL A 43 2.40 2.23 -22.30
CA VAL A 43 2.92 3.59 -22.49
C VAL A 43 1.84 4.63 -22.21
N PHE A 44 0.60 4.41 -22.65
CA PHE A 44 -0.51 5.27 -22.30
C PHE A 44 -0.69 5.38 -20.78
N LYS A 45 -0.69 4.25 -20.07
CA LYS A 45 -0.81 4.21 -18.62
C LYS A 45 0.35 4.90 -17.89
N LEU A 46 1.58 4.70 -18.35
CA LEU A 46 2.76 5.36 -17.80
C LEU A 46 2.72 6.88 -18.05
N SER A 47 2.19 7.31 -19.18
CA SER A 47 2.00 8.74 -19.48
C SER A 47 0.92 9.36 -18.58
N GLU A 48 -0.21 8.68 -18.38
CA GLU A 48 -1.25 9.14 -17.43
C GLU A 48 -0.72 9.19 -15.98
N ALA A 49 0.15 8.26 -15.60
CA ALA A 49 0.78 8.25 -14.29
C ALA A 49 1.91 9.29 -14.13
N GLY A 50 2.28 10.01 -15.20
CA GLY A 50 3.34 11.02 -15.17
C GLY A 50 4.76 10.48 -15.21
N TRP A 51 4.94 9.19 -15.55
CA TRP A 51 6.25 8.53 -15.66
C TRP A 51 6.89 8.71 -17.03
N LEU A 52 6.06 8.96 -18.05
CA LEU A 52 6.49 9.32 -19.39
C LEU A 52 5.89 10.67 -19.78
N LYS A 53 6.69 11.49 -20.45
CA LYS A 53 6.25 12.70 -21.13
C LYS A 53 5.94 12.40 -22.59
N THR A 54 4.75 12.75 -23.06
CA THR A 54 4.45 12.79 -24.49
C THR A 54 5.05 14.07 -25.09
N LYS A 55 6.03 13.94 -25.97
CA LYS A 55 6.68 15.06 -26.67
C LYS A 55 5.91 15.48 -27.94
N LYS A 56 5.52 14.51 -28.73
CA LYS A 56 4.64 14.63 -29.89
C LYS A 56 3.92 13.30 -30.13
N ARG A 57 3.01 13.27 -31.07
CA ARG A 57 2.27 12.03 -31.39
C ARG A 57 3.23 10.85 -31.65
N GLY A 58 3.15 9.82 -30.80
CA GLY A 58 3.96 8.61 -30.90
C GLY A 58 5.42 8.73 -30.43
N VAL A 59 5.81 9.89 -29.85
CA VAL A 59 7.16 10.13 -29.31
C VAL A 59 7.07 10.48 -27.85
N TYR A 60 7.87 9.81 -27.03
CA TYR A 60 7.85 9.86 -25.59
C TYR A 60 9.28 10.09 -25.04
N ALA A 61 9.38 10.54 -23.80
CA ALA A 61 10.62 10.56 -23.03
C ALA A 61 10.30 10.10 -21.59
N CYS A 62 11.24 9.41 -20.96
CA CYS A 62 11.10 9.06 -19.55
C CYS A 62 11.26 10.32 -18.67
N GLU A 63 10.46 10.41 -17.60
CA GLU A 63 10.78 11.30 -16.50
C GLU A 63 12.02 10.78 -15.76
N THR A 64 12.68 11.64 -14.98
CA THR A 64 13.77 11.18 -14.13
C THR A 64 13.24 10.23 -13.07
N PRO A 65 14.02 9.21 -12.63
CA PRO A 65 13.60 8.30 -11.59
C PRO A 65 13.15 9.00 -10.32
N GLU A 66 13.88 10.02 -9.88
CA GLU A 66 13.57 10.79 -8.67
C GLU A 66 12.18 11.41 -8.76
N LYS A 67 11.82 11.99 -9.90
CA LYS A 67 10.51 12.61 -10.11
C LYS A 67 9.42 11.58 -10.31
N ALA A 68 9.70 10.49 -11.03
CA ALA A 68 8.75 9.40 -11.24
C ALA A 68 8.40 8.70 -9.92
N VAL A 69 9.40 8.47 -9.06
CA VAL A 69 9.26 7.73 -7.80
C VAL A 69 8.81 8.64 -6.64
N SER A 70 9.06 9.95 -6.70
CA SER A 70 8.66 10.88 -5.62
C SER A 70 7.19 10.75 -5.21
N GLY A 71 6.30 10.48 -6.17
CA GLY A 71 4.88 10.26 -5.90
C GLY A 71 4.56 8.99 -5.12
N PHE A 72 5.49 8.02 -4.98
CA PHE A 72 5.29 6.82 -4.15
C PHE A 72 5.61 7.04 -2.69
N PHE A 73 6.53 7.96 -2.39
CA PHE A 73 6.97 8.24 -1.03
C PHE A 73 6.14 9.32 -0.33
N GLU A 74 5.20 9.93 -1.02
CA GLU A 74 4.23 10.80 -0.35
C GLU A 74 3.22 9.92 0.40
N PRO A 75 3.08 10.04 1.74
CA PRO A 75 2.14 9.25 2.54
C PRO A 75 0.69 9.70 2.28
N LYS A 76 0.19 9.43 1.07
CA LYS A 76 -1.10 9.91 0.60
C LYS A 76 -2.26 9.23 1.31
N ALA A 77 -2.17 7.92 1.55
CA ALA A 77 -3.25 7.17 2.18
C ALA A 77 -3.41 7.61 3.64
N GLU A 78 -2.33 7.67 4.42
CA GLU A 78 -2.38 8.11 5.81
C GLU A 78 -2.90 9.55 5.92
N ASN A 79 -2.36 10.46 5.10
CA ASN A 79 -2.81 11.85 5.08
C ASN A 79 -4.28 12.01 4.66
N ALA A 80 -4.77 11.18 3.74
CA ALA A 80 -6.17 11.18 3.35
C ALA A 80 -7.05 10.62 4.48
N LEU A 81 -6.64 9.52 5.11
CA LEU A 81 -7.37 8.93 6.22
C LEU A 81 -7.51 9.90 7.41
N LYS A 82 -6.43 10.60 7.79
CA LYS A 82 -6.46 11.63 8.85
C LYS A 82 -7.42 12.79 8.55
N LYS A 83 -7.65 13.10 7.28
CA LYS A 83 -8.57 14.16 6.84
C LYS A 83 -10.01 13.68 6.62
N SER A 84 -10.25 12.38 6.76
CA SER A 84 -11.57 11.79 6.51
C SER A 84 -12.50 12.06 7.68
N ASN A 85 -13.75 12.47 7.36
CA ASN A 85 -14.85 12.52 8.33
C ASN A 85 -15.65 11.21 8.38
N LEU A 86 -15.21 10.16 7.67
CA LEU A 86 -15.87 8.86 7.63
C LEU A 86 -15.26 7.95 8.71
N SER A 87 -16.10 7.22 9.43
CA SER A 87 -15.66 6.30 10.46
C SER A 87 -14.92 5.10 9.85
N TYR A 88 -13.74 4.81 10.39
CA TYR A 88 -12.93 3.64 10.07
C TYR A 88 -12.08 3.22 11.27
N CYS A 89 -11.51 2.04 11.23
CA CYS A 89 -10.37 1.67 12.05
C CYS A 89 -9.36 0.89 11.22
N PHE A 90 -8.09 0.99 11.61
CA PHE A 90 -7.06 0.10 11.09
C PHE A 90 -7.32 -1.33 11.56
N THR A 91 -7.07 -2.31 10.70
CA THR A 91 -7.34 -3.73 10.96
C THR A 91 -6.21 -4.60 10.39
N ASP A 92 -6.22 -5.89 10.71
CA ASP A 92 -5.24 -6.86 10.22
C ASP A 92 -3.78 -6.41 10.43
N ALA A 93 -2.93 -6.51 9.38
CA ALA A 93 -1.52 -6.11 9.43
C ALA A 93 -1.33 -4.66 9.86
N SER A 94 -2.21 -3.73 9.45
CA SER A 94 -2.10 -2.34 9.88
C SER A 94 -2.43 -2.14 11.36
N ALA A 95 -3.34 -2.91 11.92
CA ALA A 95 -3.58 -2.91 13.37
C ALA A 95 -2.40 -3.53 14.12
N ALA A 96 -1.82 -4.61 13.60
CA ALA A 96 -0.63 -5.24 14.15
C ALA A 96 0.56 -4.27 14.22
N GLU A 97 0.78 -3.47 13.16
CA GLU A 97 1.80 -2.42 13.13
C GLU A 97 1.54 -1.33 14.20
N ILE A 98 0.29 -0.90 14.35
CA ILE A 98 -0.09 0.13 15.34
C ILE A 98 0.06 -0.41 16.77
N TRP A 99 -0.47 -1.59 17.08
CA TRP A 99 -0.38 -2.19 18.41
C TRP A 99 1.03 -2.60 18.83
N SER A 100 1.94 -2.78 17.85
CA SER A 100 3.38 -2.98 18.12
C SER A 100 4.19 -1.68 18.10
N ASP A 101 3.53 -0.51 18.17
CA ASP A 101 4.16 0.81 18.11
C ASP A 101 5.12 0.96 16.93
N GLN A 102 4.77 0.36 15.79
CA GLN A 102 5.57 0.33 14.57
C GLN A 102 6.95 -0.36 14.73
N SER A 103 7.17 -1.11 15.81
CA SER A 103 8.37 -1.94 15.98
C SER A 103 8.42 -3.11 14.98
N TYR A 104 7.28 -3.41 14.36
CA TYR A 104 7.11 -4.36 13.26
C TYR A 104 6.33 -3.70 12.13
N ILE A 105 6.94 -3.62 10.95
CA ILE A 105 6.32 -3.07 9.75
C ILE A 105 6.46 -4.08 8.62
N GLN A 106 5.32 -4.49 8.04
CA GLN A 106 5.29 -5.42 6.91
C GLN A 106 5.28 -4.71 5.54
N ARG A 107 5.00 -3.42 5.54
CA ARG A 107 4.94 -2.61 4.32
C ARG A 107 6.33 -2.33 3.78
N SER A 108 6.44 -2.30 2.45
CA SER A 108 7.63 -1.89 1.73
C SER A 108 7.30 -0.81 0.70
N TRP A 109 8.31 -0.21 0.07
CA TRP A 109 8.07 0.75 -0.99
C TRP A 109 7.38 0.13 -2.22
N GLU A 110 7.58 -1.17 -2.46
CA GLU A 110 6.93 -1.90 -3.55
C GLU A 110 5.49 -2.25 -3.24
N TYR A 111 5.21 -2.60 -1.99
CA TYR A 111 3.91 -3.08 -1.56
C TYR A 111 3.58 -2.52 -0.18
N SER A 112 2.71 -1.51 -0.18
CA SER A 112 2.38 -0.75 1.01
C SER A 112 0.86 -0.68 1.24
N PRO A 113 0.22 -1.77 1.66
CA PRO A 113 -1.20 -1.80 1.99
C PRO A 113 -1.47 -1.12 3.33
N PHE A 114 -2.54 -0.33 3.37
CA PHE A 114 -3.21 0.09 4.59
C PHE A 114 -4.54 -0.66 4.70
N PHE A 115 -4.65 -1.54 5.65
CA PHE A 115 -5.89 -2.30 5.88
C PHE A 115 -6.80 -1.49 6.79
N ILE A 116 -8.00 -1.15 6.32
CA ILE A 116 -9.00 -0.46 7.11
C ILE A 116 -10.34 -1.19 7.08
N LYS A 117 -10.98 -1.28 8.24
CA LYS A 117 -12.35 -1.73 8.42
C LYS A 117 -13.29 -0.52 8.35
N VAL A 118 -14.38 -0.63 7.60
CA VAL A 118 -15.34 0.46 7.40
C VAL A 118 -16.77 -0.09 7.47
N PHE A 119 -17.74 0.72 7.88
CA PHE A 119 -19.13 0.28 7.85
C PHE A 119 -19.60 -0.03 6.42
N ARG A 120 -20.23 -1.18 6.23
CA ARG A 120 -20.78 -1.60 4.92
C ARG A 120 -21.71 -0.55 4.31
N LYS A 121 -22.53 0.10 5.13
CA LYS A 121 -23.41 1.19 4.69
C LYS A 121 -22.67 2.38 4.09
N ASP A 122 -21.42 2.62 4.49
CA ASP A 122 -20.63 3.78 4.05
C ASP A 122 -19.63 3.45 2.94
N ILE A 123 -19.58 2.20 2.46
CA ILE A 123 -18.62 1.74 1.44
C ILE A 123 -18.65 2.60 0.16
N LYS A 124 -19.84 3.05 -0.29
CA LYS A 124 -19.98 3.92 -1.46
C LYS A 124 -19.35 5.29 -1.23
N LYS A 125 -19.48 5.84 -0.01
CA LYS A 125 -18.88 7.13 0.37
C LYS A 125 -17.36 6.99 0.42
N TRP A 126 -16.84 5.89 0.99
CA TRP A 126 -15.42 5.58 1.02
C TRP A 126 -14.81 5.48 -0.38
N ARG A 127 -15.45 4.75 -1.30
CA ARG A 127 -15.01 4.66 -2.70
C ARG A 127 -14.93 6.04 -3.36
N ALA A 128 -15.95 6.88 -3.16
CA ALA A 128 -15.98 8.24 -3.70
C ALA A 128 -14.86 9.10 -3.10
N PHE A 129 -14.70 9.08 -1.78
CA PHE A 129 -13.68 9.83 -1.06
C PHE A 129 -12.25 9.45 -1.52
N LEU A 130 -11.93 8.16 -1.57
CA LEU A 130 -10.61 7.68 -1.98
C LEU A 130 -10.32 8.00 -3.45
N LYS A 131 -11.32 7.84 -4.33
CA LYS A 131 -11.20 8.22 -5.74
C LYS A 131 -10.96 9.71 -5.92
N GLN A 132 -11.67 10.56 -5.18
CA GLN A 132 -11.51 12.01 -5.21
C GLN A 132 -10.11 12.45 -4.75
N ASN A 133 -9.54 11.77 -3.76
CA ASN A 133 -8.20 12.04 -3.24
C ASN A 133 -7.09 11.32 -4.04
N GLY A 134 -7.42 10.60 -5.11
CA GLY A 134 -6.44 9.91 -5.95
C GLY A 134 -5.76 8.72 -5.26
N ILE A 135 -6.40 8.14 -4.23
CA ILE A 135 -5.90 6.99 -3.47
C ILE A 135 -6.36 5.70 -4.15
N ASN A 136 -5.42 4.81 -4.36
CA ASN A 136 -5.73 3.47 -4.84
C ASN A 136 -6.38 2.65 -3.73
N PHE A 137 -7.43 1.92 -4.05
CA PHE A 137 -8.10 1.08 -3.07
C PHE A 137 -8.65 -0.19 -3.71
N PHE A 138 -8.76 -1.23 -2.89
CA PHE A 138 -9.24 -2.55 -3.29
C PHE A 138 -10.05 -3.18 -2.15
N GLU A 139 -11.09 -3.95 -2.49
CA GLU A 139 -11.87 -4.75 -1.53
C GLU A 139 -11.43 -6.21 -1.50
N LYS A 140 -10.70 -6.64 -2.53
CA LYS A 140 -10.05 -7.96 -2.62
C LYS A 140 -8.56 -7.75 -2.81
N GLU A 141 -7.77 -8.79 -2.57
CA GLU A 141 -6.34 -8.74 -2.78
C GLU A 141 -6.02 -8.31 -4.23
N PRO A 142 -5.29 -7.21 -4.42
CA PRO A 142 -4.93 -6.77 -5.76
C PRO A 142 -3.77 -7.64 -6.30
N ALA A 143 -3.91 -8.08 -7.54
CA ALA A 143 -2.80 -8.69 -8.25
C ALA A 143 -1.86 -7.62 -8.82
N ASN A 144 -0.56 -7.73 -8.54
CA ASN A 144 0.49 -6.95 -9.21
C ASN A 144 0.40 -5.41 -9.04
N VAL A 145 0.03 -4.92 -7.87
CA VAL A 145 0.07 -3.50 -7.52
C VAL A 145 1.44 -3.14 -6.94
N VAL A 146 1.93 -1.95 -7.27
CA VAL A 146 3.15 -1.36 -6.71
C VAL A 146 2.79 -0.07 -5.98
N GLY A 147 3.40 0.14 -4.81
CA GLY A 147 3.24 1.33 -4.00
C GLY A 147 2.09 1.23 -2.99
N GLU A 148 1.66 2.39 -2.54
CA GLU A 148 0.68 2.55 -1.46
C GLU A 148 -0.76 2.37 -1.95
N PHE A 149 -1.56 1.66 -1.18
CA PHE A 149 -2.99 1.49 -1.44
C PHE A 149 -3.78 1.16 -0.17
N ILE A 150 -5.09 1.36 -0.22
CA ILE A 150 -5.99 1.02 0.87
C ILE A 150 -6.73 -0.29 0.58
N ARG A 151 -6.72 -1.20 1.54
CA ARG A 151 -7.57 -2.38 1.57
C ARG A 151 -8.81 -2.08 2.38
N LEU A 152 -9.95 -1.96 1.69
CA LEU A 152 -11.25 -1.73 2.34
C LEU A 152 -11.88 -3.06 2.76
N LYS A 153 -12.16 -3.21 4.05
CA LYS A 153 -12.89 -4.35 4.64
C LYS A 153 -14.26 -3.89 5.13
N PRO A 154 -15.34 -4.10 4.37
CA PRO A 154 -16.68 -3.74 4.79
C PRO A 154 -17.15 -4.63 5.94
N ALA A 155 -17.64 -4.04 7.04
CA ALA A 155 -18.19 -4.72 8.19
C ALA A 155 -19.59 -4.18 8.56
N GLU A 156 -20.45 -5.04 9.09
CA GLU A 156 -21.77 -4.63 9.59
C GLU A 156 -21.65 -3.95 10.95
N LYS A 157 -20.73 -4.45 11.78
CA LYS A 157 -20.39 -3.89 13.10
C LYS A 157 -18.90 -3.64 13.16
N MET A 158 -18.51 -2.65 13.90
CA MET A 158 -17.12 -2.26 14.06
C MET A 158 -16.94 -1.66 15.44
N GLU A 159 -16.05 -2.23 16.21
CA GLU A 159 -15.53 -1.65 17.44
C GLU A 159 -14.26 -0.90 17.10
N ILE A 160 -14.07 0.25 17.71
CA ILE A 160 -12.94 1.15 17.44
C ILE A 160 -12.31 1.52 18.76
N ASP A 161 -11.05 1.16 18.91
CA ASP A 161 -10.17 1.66 19.94
C ASP A 161 -9.29 2.78 19.39
N GLU A 162 -8.58 3.47 20.25
CA GLU A 162 -7.57 4.46 19.89
C GLU A 162 -6.21 4.04 20.47
N HIS A 163 -5.19 4.02 19.62
CA HIS A 163 -3.82 3.79 20.05
C HIS A 163 -2.88 4.76 19.35
N ASN A 164 -2.12 5.55 20.14
CA ASN A 164 -1.21 6.57 19.63
C ASN A 164 -1.84 7.55 18.61
N GLY A 165 -3.11 7.92 18.82
CA GLY A 165 -3.85 8.82 17.93
C GLY A 165 -4.38 8.16 16.65
N PHE A 166 -4.31 6.83 16.53
CA PHE A 166 -4.85 6.08 15.41
C PHE A 166 -6.11 5.33 15.82
N PRO A 167 -7.22 5.44 15.05
CA PRO A 167 -8.37 4.56 15.23
C PRO A 167 -8.00 3.15 14.78
N VAL A 168 -8.09 2.19 15.67
CA VAL A 168 -7.64 0.81 15.46
C VAL A 168 -8.69 -0.17 15.96
N GLU A 169 -8.76 -1.38 15.39
CA GLU A 169 -9.60 -2.44 15.94
C GLU A 169 -9.11 -2.87 17.32
N PRO A 170 -10.01 -3.38 18.19
CA PRO A 170 -9.64 -3.80 19.53
C PRO A 170 -8.47 -4.77 19.55
N LEU A 171 -7.63 -4.65 20.57
CA LEU A 171 -6.40 -5.45 20.71
C LEU A 171 -6.66 -6.96 20.61
N HIS A 172 -7.79 -7.45 21.13
CA HIS A 172 -8.14 -8.87 21.08
C HIS A 172 -8.43 -9.37 19.64
N GLU A 173 -9.01 -8.53 18.77
CA GLU A 173 -9.19 -8.85 17.34
C GLU A 173 -7.84 -8.92 16.64
N THR A 174 -6.94 -7.98 16.94
CA THR A 174 -5.57 -7.98 16.40
C THR A 174 -4.77 -9.21 16.86
N ILE A 175 -4.87 -9.59 18.15
CA ILE A 175 -4.24 -10.83 18.64
C ILE A 175 -4.73 -12.03 17.84
N LYS A 176 -6.05 -12.16 17.68
CA LYS A 176 -6.64 -13.26 16.91
C LYS A 176 -6.12 -13.30 15.48
N PHE A 177 -6.09 -12.16 14.79
CA PHE A 177 -5.52 -12.06 13.44
C PHE A 177 -4.04 -12.50 13.41
N CYS A 178 -3.24 -12.05 14.36
CA CYS A 178 -1.82 -12.40 14.45
C CYS A 178 -1.63 -13.91 14.74
N GLU A 179 -2.48 -14.51 15.57
CA GLU A 179 -2.44 -15.95 15.84
C GLU A 179 -2.83 -16.80 14.62
N GLU A 180 -3.82 -16.37 13.83
CA GLU A 180 -4.20 -17.01 12.57
C GLU A 180 -3.10 -16.87 11.50
N ASN A 181 -2.20 -15.90 11.64
CA ASN A 181 -1.09 -15.61 10.72
C ASN A 181 0.26 -15.64 11.45
N LYS A 182 0.43 -16.57 12.37
CA LYS A 182 1.55 -16.61 13.33
C LYS A 182 2.92 -16.56 12.66
N ASP A 183 3.11 -17.30 11.58
CA ASP A 183 4.41 -17.35 10.86
C ASP A 183 4.93 -15.95 10.46
N THR A 184 4.02 -15.01 10.27
CA THR A 184 4.36 -13.63 9.88
C THR A 184 4.37 -12.69 11.09
N PHE A 185 3.45 -12.88 12.05
CA PHE A 185 3.17 -11.91 13.10
C PHE A 185 3.57 -12.40 14.51
N GLU A 186 4.41 -13.43 14.63
CA GLU A 186 4.84 -13.94 15.93
C GLU A 186 5.58 -12.89 16.78
N TYR A 187 6.39 -12.03 16.13
CA TYR A 187 7.03 -10.90 16.80
C TYR A 187 6.03 -9.92 17.40
N VAL A 188 4.95 -9.61 16.67
CA VAL A 188 3.87 -8.73 17.17
C VAL A 188 3.17 -9.35 18.35
N LEU A 189 2.87 -10.66 18.31
CA LEU A 189 2.31 -11.39 19.46
C LEU A 189 3.22 -11.29 20.68
N ALA A 190 4.52 -11.47 20.51
CA ALA A 190 5.51 -11.34 21.58
C ALA A 190 5.56 -9.91 22.14
N TYR A 191 5.55 -8.90 21.27
CA TYR A 191 5.50 -7.51 21.67
C TYR A 191 4.25 -7.20 22.50
N ILE A 192 3.06 -7.61 22.00
CA ILE A 192 1.80 -7.44 22.71
C ILE A 192 1.81 -8.12 24.07
N GLN A 193 2.33 -9.35 24.16
CA GLN A 193 2.44 -10.06 25.43
C GLN A 193 3.34 -9.33 26.43
N ASN A 194 4.51 -8.88 26.01
CA ASN A 194 5.46 -8.19 26.88
C ASN A 194 4.93 -6.82 27.33
N LYS A 195 4.31 -6.05 26.43
CA LYS A 195 3.89 -4.69 26.72
C LYS A 195 2.55 -4.60 27.44
N TYR A 196 1.55 -5.38 26.99
CA TYR A 196 0.17 -5.28 27.52
C TYR A 196 -0.20 -6.41 28.47
N GLY A 197 0.71 -7.34 28.76
CA GLY A 197 0.47 -8.48 29.66
C GLY A 197 -0.60 -9.46 29.15
N LYS A 198 -0.92 -9.42 27.83
CA LYS A 198 -1.90 -10.33 27.23
C LYS A 198 -1.21 -11.62 26.83
N LYS A 199 -1.72 -12.76 27.36
CA LYS A 199 -1.18 -14.07 26.97
C LYS A 199 -1.42 -14.31 25.48
N THR A 200 -0.36 -14.67 24.75
CA THR A 200 -0.38 -15.02 23.33
C THR A 200 0.32 -16.37 23.09
N THR A 201 0.35 -16.82 21.86
CA THR A 201 1.02 -18.06 21.44
C THR A 201 2.47 -17.84 20.99
N ALA A 202 3.08 -16.68 21.30
CA ALA A 202 4.47 -16.37 20.94
C ALA A 202 5.45 -17.30 21.64
N SER A 203 6.52 -17.70 20.94
CA SER A 203 7.60 -18.51 21.51
C SER A 203 8.53 -17.67 22.40
N GLU A 204 9.28 -18.34 23.27
CA GLU A 204 10.25 -17.68 24.17
C GLU A 204 11.31 -16.89 23.38
N GLU A 205 11.72 -17.39 22.22
CA GLU A 205 12.68 -16.70 21.35
C GLU A 205 12.17 -15.31 20.94
N PHE A 206 10.94 -15.24 20.47
CA PHE A 206 10.34 -13.96 20.06
C PHE A 206 10.01 -13.07 21.26
N LEU A 207 9.63 -13.65 22.41
CA LEU A 207 9.43 -12.88 23.64
C LEU A 207 10.73 -12.18 24.09
N LEU A 208 11.88 -12.85 23.98
CA LEU A 208 13.18 -12.23 24.27
C LEU A 208 13.51 -11.12 23.27
N LYS A 209 13.36 -11.37 21.97
CA LYS A 209 13.62 -10.36 20.93
C LYS A 209 12.76 -9.11 21.07
N ALA A 210 11.48 -9.28 21.40
CA ALA A 210 10.56 -8.16 21.52
C ALA A 210 10.79 -7.30 22.77
N ARG A 211 11.46 -7.81 23.82
CA ARG A 211 11.83 -7.03 25.02
C ARG A 211 12.77 -5.88 24.72
N GLU A 212 13.62 -6.01 23.72
CA GLU A 212 14.58 -4.98 23.33
C GLU A 212 13.93 -3.74 22.70
N ALA A 213 12.67 -3.87 22.26
CA ALA A 213 11.93 -2.80 21.58
C ALA A 213 10.90 -2.09 22.49
N ILE A 214 10.78 -2.50 23.75
CA ILE A 214 9.86 -1.94 24.75
C ILE A 214 10.66 -1.15 25.81
#